data_f91bfb8225fb426e5ce7d9233113c62b
#
_entry.id   f91bfb8225fb426e5ce7d9233113c62b
#
_cell.length_a   1.000
_cell.length_b   1.000
_cell.length_c   1.000
_cell.angle_alpha   90.00
_cell.angle_beta   90.00
_cell.angle_gamma   90.00
#
_symmetry.space_group_name_H-M   'P 1'
#
loop_
_entity.id
_entity.type
_entity.pdbx_description
1 polymer ?
#
loop_
_entity_poly.entity_id
_entity_poly.type
_entity_poly.pdbx_seq_one_letter_code
_entity_poly.pdbx_strand_id
1 'polypeptide(L)'
;MTTLQYDEIGEEYEGVKSLPMARYPERASFLGMLGDIRGRSVLDLACGTGFYTRQLKRLGAAEALGVDISGEMVAAARGIEERGPLGARYEVCDVTELPPPERPFDLVTAVYLLNYAEDAAAMERMCRGAHRSLVPGGHFYALTQDPDFRFDGPSTDKYGFRYRADGENANGPLMRITALLDPPVEFVAGCPPHEVYERALRAAGFGPVEWVPLTVPEEGEAALGRAFWTDFLANPPLTMLRCRA
;
A
#
# COMPACT_ATOMS: atom_id res chain seq x y z
N MET A 1 -11.50 11.97 2.21
CA MET A 1 -12.05 10.75 1.58
C MET A 1 -12.95 10.05 2.55
N THR A 2 -14.14 9.72 2.13
CA THR A 2 -15.10 9.09 3.01
C THR A 2 -14.78 7.61 3.17
N THR A 3 -14.76 7.13 4.39
CA THR A 3 -14.71 5.72 4.83
C THR A 3 -15.66 4.82 4.02
N LEU A 4 -16.74 5.41 3.48
CA LEU A 4 -17.78 4.76 2.69
C LEU A 4 -17.28 3.98 1.45
N GLN A 5 -16.17 4.38 0.84
CA GLN A 5 -15.67 3.72 -0.37
C GLN A 5 -15.17 2.29 -0.09
N TYR A 6 -14.69 2.00 1.12
CA TYR A 6 -14.16 0.71 1.53
C TYR A 6 -15.13 -0.13 2.36
N ASP A 7 -16.09 0.52 3.04
CA ASP A 7 -17.11 -0.18 3.84
C ASP A 7 -18.05 -1.04 2.97
N GLU A 8 -18.19 -0.71 1.67
CA GLU A 8 -19.03 -1.47 0.74
C GLU A 8 -18.29 -2.63 0.03
N ILE A 9 -16.96 -2.73 0.12
CA ILE A 9 -16.16 -3.63 -0.72
C ILE A 9 -15.65 -4.87 0.04
N GLY A 10 -15.56 -4.82 1.36
CA GLY A 10 -15.30 -5.92 2.30
C GLY A 10 -14.50 -7.12 1.76
N GLU A 11 -15.12 -8.31 1.74
CA GLU A 11 -14.48 -9.54 1.27
C GLU A 11 -14.18 -9.54 -0.24
N GLU A 12 -14.87 -8.75 -1.06
CA GLU A 12 -14.62 -8.63 -2.51
C GLU A 12 -13.23 -8.02 -2.79
N TYR A 13 -12.72 -7.17 -1.87
CA TYR A 13 -11.38 -6.61 -1.96
C TYR A 13 -10.26 -7.67 -1.96
N GLU A 14 -10.45 -8.80 -1.31
CA GLU A 14 -9.50 -9.93 -1.37
C GLU A 14 -9.36 -10.46 -2.82
N GLY A 15 -10.43 -10.40 -3.61
CA GLY A 15 -10.42 -10.76 -5.02
C GLY A 15 -9.46 -9.93 -5.86
N VAL A 16 -9.26 -8.65 -5.51
CA VAL A 16 -8.31 -7.73 -6.18
C VAL A 16 -6.89 -8.30 -6.13
N LYS A 17 -6.51 -8.97 -5.05
CA LYS A 17 -5.17 -9.57 -4.87
C LYS A 17 -4.91 -10.80 -5.76
N SER A 18 -5.94 -11.32 -6.43
CA SER A 18 -5.82 -12.40 -7.42
C SER A 18 -5.48 -11.90 -8.83
N LEU A 19 -5.72 -10.61 -9.11
CA LEU A 19 -5.46 -10.01 -10.41
C LEU A 19 -3.97 -10.02 -10.76
N PRO A 20 -3.58 -10.17 -12.03
CA PRO A 20 -2.18 -10.38 -12.42
C PRO A 20 -1.19 -9.37 -11.83
N MET A 21 -1.49 -8.07 -11.88
CA MET A 21 -0.61 -7.04 -11.33
C MET A 21 -0.43 -7.17 -9.81
N ALA A 22 -1.52 -7.34 -9.07
CA ALA A 22 -1.48 -7.45 -7.61
C ALA A 22 -0.84 -8.78 -7.16
N ARG A 23 -1.15 -9.87 -7.88
CA ARG A 23 -0.65 -11.20 -7.56
C ARG A 23 0.86 -11.35 -7.75
N TYR A 24 1.42 -10.76 -8.81
CA TYR A 24 2.82 -10.98 -9.18
C TYR A 24 3.69 -9.75 -8.87
N PRO A 25 3.76 -8.68 -9.71
CA PRO A 25 4.71 -7.60 -9.48
C PRO A 25 4.48 -6.83 -8.18
N GLU A 26 3.25 -6.48 -7.82
CA GLU A 26 2.95 -5.74 -6.59
C GLU A 26 3.42 -6.51 -5.35
N ARG A 27 2.89 -7.71 -5.17
CA ARG A 27 3.20 -8.53 -3.98
C ARG A 27 4.68 -8.88 -3.87
N ALA A 28 5.27 -9.38 -4.96
CA ALA A 28 6.66 -9.84 -4.94
C ALA A 28 7.64 -8.67 -4.71
N SER A 29 7.43 -7.55 -5.40
CA SER A 29 8.31 -6.37 -5.26
C SER A 29 8.20 -5.77 -3.87
N PHE A 30 6.97 -5.58 -3.35
CA PHE A 30 6.78 -5.00 -2.03
C PHE A 30 7.39 -5.87 -0.93
N LEU A 31 7.07 -7.16 -0.90
CA LEU A 31 7.61 -8.06 0.12
C LEU A 31 9.14 -8.25 -0.04
N GLY A 32 9.64 -8.29 -1.27
CA GLY A 32 11.08 -8.37 -1.55
C GLY A 32 11.85 -7.14 -1.07
N MET A 33 11.26 -5.93 -1.16
CA MET A 33 11.87 -4.69 -0.69
C MET A 33 12.10 -4.68 0.84
N LEU A 34 11.28 -5.39 1.61
CA LEU A 34 11.39 -5.45 3.08
C LEU A 34 12.65 -6.18 3.55
N GLY A 35 13.20 -7.10 2.75
CA GLY A 35 14.32 -7.95 3.13
C GLY A 35 13.97 -8.96 4.24
N ASP A 36 14.93 -9.26 5.11
CA ASP A 36 14.72 -10.19 6.23
C ASP A 36 14.06 -9.48 7.43
N ILE A 37 12.79 -9.80 7.66
CA ILE A 37 11.99 -9.24 8.77
C ILE A 37 11.73 -10.25 9.90
N ARG A 38 12.40 -11.40 9.91
CA ARG A 38 12.24 -12.42 10.95
C ARG A 38 12.57 -11.84 12.33
N GLY A 39 11.67 -12.05 13.27
CA GLY A 39 11.81 -11.56 14.64
C GLY A 39 11.55 -10.05 14.83
N ARG A 40 11.22 -9.31 13.76
CA ARG A 40 10.92 -7.88 13.82
C ARG A 40 9.47 -7.63 14.20
N SER A 41 9.22 -6.45 14.78
CA SER A 41 7.90 -5.90 15.01
C SER A 41 7.50 -4.98 13.84
N VAL A 42 6.29 -5.14 13.31
CA VAL A 42 5.81 -4.40 12.12
C VAL A 42 4.44 -3.79 12.40
N LEU A 43 4.29 -2.52 12.06
CA LEU A 43 3.00 -1.81 12.00
C LEU A 43 2.62 -1.63 10.52
N ASP A 44 1.44 -2.12 10.15
CA ASP A 44 0.89 -2.03 8.79
C ASP A 44 -0.24 -1.01 8.76
N LEU A 45 0.03 0.15 8.17
CA LEU A 45 -0.89 1.29 8.10
C LEU A 45 -1.81 1.17 6.88
N ALA A 46 -3.10 1.44 7.06
CA ALA A 46 -4.16 1.19 6.08
C ALA A 46 -4.16 -0.29 5.64
N CYS A 47 -4.24 -1.18 6.62
CA CYS A 47 -4.08 -2.63 6.39
C CYS A 47 -5.23 -3.27 5.61
N GLY A 48 -6.38 -2.58 5.45
CA GLY A 48 -7.58 -3.12 4.82
C GLY A 48 -8.01 -4.43 5.47
N THR A 49 -8.28 -5.44 4.65
CA THR A 49 -8.63 -6.81 5.09
C THR A 49 -7.43 -7.58 5.69
N GLY A 50 -6.28 -6.93 5.89
CA GLY A 50 -5.09 -7.53 6.51
C GLY A 50 -4.26 -8.42 5.59
N PHE A 51 -4.42 -8.31 4.27
CA PHE A 51 -3.67 -9.14 3.32
C PHE A 51 -2.15 -9.05 3.55
N TYR A 52 -1.58 -7.83 3.57
CA TYR A 52 -0.15 -7.62 3.79
C TYR A 52 0.24 -7.91 5.23
N THR A 53 -0.55 -7.56 6.22
CA THR A 53 -0.29 -7.88 7.63
C THR A 53 -0.08 -9.39 7.83
N ARG A 54 -0.91 -10.22 7.18
CA ARG A 54 -0.74 -11.70 7.20
C ARG A 54 0.51 -12.16 6.44
N GLN A 55 0.89 -11.50 5.31
CA GLN A 55 2.15 -11.82 4.63
C GLN A 55 3.36 -11.52 5.51
N LEU A 56 3.36 -10.40 6.25
CA LEU A 56 4.42 -10.06 7.20
C LEU A 56 4.59 -11.15 8.26
N LYS A 57 3.48 -11.68 8.80
CA LYS A 57 3.53 -12.83 9.74
C LYS A 57 4.12 -14.08 9.08
N ARG A 58 3.75 -14.38 7.82
CA ARG A 58 4.31 -15.54 7.07
C ARG A 58 5.80 -15.39 6.80
N LEU A 59 6.29 -14.15 6.64
CA LEU A 59 7.72 -13.85 6.52
C LEU A 59 8.48 -13.90 7.86
N GLY A 60 7.80 -14.21 8.96
CA GLY A 60 8.42 -14.42 10.27
C GLY A 60 8.49 -13.20 11.16
N ALA A 61 7.73 -12.13 10.89
CA ALA A 61 7.60 -11.02 11.83
C ALA A 61 7.13 -11.55 13.20
N ALA A 62 7.83 -11.17 14.28
CA ALA A 62 7.46 -11.56 15.64
C ALA A 62 6.11 -10.95 16.02
N GLU A 63 5.92 -9.70 15.65
CA GLU A 63 4.69 -8.95 15.86
C GLU A 63 4.25 -8.29 14.54
N ALA A 64 2.96 -8.34 14.20
CA ALA A 64 2.36 -7.58 13.13
C ALA A 64 1.02 -7.01 13.62
N LEU A 65 0.92 -5.68 13.64
CA LEU A 65 -0.29 -4.94 13.93
C LEU A 65 -0.74 -4.23 12.67
N GLY A 66 -1.94 -4.53 12.18
CA GLY A 66 -2.60 -3.78 11.13
C GLY A 66 -3.54 -2.74 11.70
N VAL A 67 -3.52 -1.52 11.18
CA VAL A 67 -4.48 -0.48 11.51
C VAL A 67 -5.16 0.03 10.24
N ASP A 68 -6.46 0.27 10.32
CA ASP A 68 -7.26 0.84 9.24
C ASP A 68 -8.34 1.75 9.79
N ILE A 69 -8.74 2.76 9.03
CA ILE A 69 -9.81 3.67 9.41
C ILE A 69 -11.20 3.01 9.30
N SER A 70 -11.35 2.02 8.41
CA SER A 70 -12.61 1.31 8.19
C SER A 70 -12.81 0.20 9.22
N GLY A 71 -13.88 0.31 10.00
CA GLY A 71 -14.30 -0.74 10.94
C GLY A 71 -14.65 -2.05 10.23
N GLU A 72 -15.26 -1.98 9.05
CA GLU A 72 -15.63 -3.13 8.22
C GLU A 72 -14.40 -3.89 7.72
N MET A 73 -13.38 -3.17 7.22
CA MET A 73 -12.11 -3.77 6.81
C MET A 73 -11.42 -4.49 7.96
N VAL A 74 -11.36 -3.86 9.14
CA VAL A 74 -10.77 -4.45 10.34
C VAL A 74 -11.57 -5.66 10.82
N ALA A 75 -12.91 -5.63 10.74
CA ALA A 75 -13.76 -6.77 11.07
C ALA A 75 -13.50 -7.94 10.10
N ALA A 76 -13.41 -7.67 8.80
CA ALA A 76 -13.05 -8.69 7.80
C ALA A 76 -11.64 -9.27 8.06
N ALA A 77 -10.65 -8.41 8.37
CA ALA A 77 -9.29 -8.85 8.70
C ALA A 77 -9.26 -9.79 9.92
N ARG A 78 -9.99 -9.44 10.98
CA ARG A 78 -10.12 -10.28 12.19
C ARG A 78 -10.81 -11.61 11.87
N GLY A 79 -11.89 -11.59 11.10
CA GLY A 79 -12.60 -12.82 10.70
C GLY A 79 -11.72 -13.75 9.85
N ILE A 80 -10.86 -13.22 8.98
CA ILE A 80 -9.90 -14.03 8.22
C ILE A 80 -8.82 -14.61 9.16
N GLU A 81 -8.32 -13.81 10.10
CA GLU A 81 -7.32 -14.24 11.09
C GLU A 81 -7.88 -15.35 12.01
N GLU A 82 -9.14 -15.25 12.43
CA GLU A 82 -9.82 -16.29 13.22
C GLU A 82 -9.92 -17.63 12.49
N ARG A 83 -10.16 -17.61 11.18
CA ARG A 83 -10.23 -18.82 10.34
C ARG A 83 -8.87 -19.44 10.06
N GLY A 84 -7.79 -18.69 10.14
CA GLY A 84 -6.42 -19.14 9.89
C GLY A 84 -5.38 -18.36 10.68
N PRO A 85 -5.29 -18.61 12.01
CA PRO A 85 -4.49 -17.81 12.90
C PRO A 85 -2.99 -17.79 12.55
N LEU A 86 -2.43 -16.61 12.36
CA LEU A 86 -1.01 -16.36 12.18
C LEU A 86 -0.42 -15.52 13.34
N GLY A 87 -1.28 -15.03 14.23
CA GLY A 87 -0.92 -14.13 15.31
C GLY A 87 -0.79 -12.67 14.88
N ALA A 88 -1.49 -12.26 13.80
CA ALA A 88 -1.66 -10.86 13.44
C ALA A 88 -2.72 -10.20 14.32
N ARG A 89 -2.57 -8.92 14.59
CA ARG A 89 -3.56 -8.11 15.33
C ARG A 89 -4.06 -6.98 14.45
N TYR A 90 -5.30 -6.53 14.70
CA TYR A 90 -5.95 -5.49 13.90
C TYR A 90 -6.71 -4.52 14.77
N GLU A 91 -6.57 -3.22 14.51
CA GLU A 91 -7.21 -2.14 15.25
C GLU A 91 -7.80 -1.10 14.29
N VAL A 92 -8.94 -0.52 14.67
CA VAL A 92 -9.54 0.61 13.94
C VAL A 92 -8.84 1.88 14.39
N CYS A 93 -8.20 2.58 13.46
CA CYS A 93 -7.50 3.82 13.76
C CYS A 93 -7.33 4.69 12.50
N ASP A 94 -7.62 5.97 12.63
CA ASP A 94 -7.23 6.96 11.63
C ASP A 94 -5.73 7.26 11.77
N VAL A 95 -4.96 6.98 10.71
CA VAL A 95 -3.50 7.17 10.69
C VAL A 95 -3.13 8.65 10.89
N THR A 96 -4.00 9.60 10.53
CA THR A 96 -3.75 11.03 10.77
C THR A 96 -3.78 11.39 12.26
N GLU A 97 -4.42 10.56 13.09
CA GLU A 97 -4.57 10.71 14.54
C GLU A 97 -3.87 9.57 15.32
N LEU A 98 -3.04 8.77 14.65
CA LEU A 98 -2.37 7.62 15.23
C LEU A 98 -1.59 8.01 16.49
N PRO A 99 -1.94 7.47 17.67
CA PRO A 99 -1.23 7.77 18.91
C PRO A 99 0.17 7.13 18.89
N PRO A 100 1.13 7.69 19.63
CA PRO A 100 2.41 7.01 19.82
C PRO A 100 2.19 5.63 20.43
N PRO A 101 2.76 4.55 19.88
CA PRO A 101 2.62 3.22 20.46
C PRO A 101 3.38 3.11 21.78
N GLU A 102 2.93 2.23 22.68
CA GLU A 102 3.67 1.96 23.94
C GLU A 102 5.09 1.45 23.68
N ARG A 103 5.26 0.68 22.63
CA ARG A 103 6.55 0.19 22.13
C ARG A 103 6.65 0.47 20.63
N PRO A 104 7.64 1.28 20.20
CA PRO A 104 7.89 1.55 18.80
C PRO A 104 8.22 0.27 18.02
N PHE A 105 7.90 0.28 16.74
CA PHE A 105 8.10 -0.83 15.80
C PHE A 105 9.44 -0.73 15.08
N ASP A 106 10.00 -1.87 14.70
CA ASP A 106 11.20 -1.93 13.85
C ASP A 106 10.91 -1.44 12.43
N LEU A 107 9.70 -1.73 11.93
CA LEU A 107 9.23 -1.38 10.59
C LEU A 107 7.81 -0.84 10.62
N VAL A 108 7.55 0.11 9.72
CA VAL A 108 6.19 0.56 9.38
C VAL A 108 5.98 0.36 7.89
N THR A 109 4.87 -0.27 7.51
CA THR A 109 4.45 -0.47 6.12
C THR A 109 3.19 0.34 5.82
N ALA A 110 3.05 0.79 4.57
CA ALA A 110 1.87 1.51 4.11
C ALA A 110 1.61 1.19 2.63
N VAL A 111 0.68 0.29 2.36
CA VAL A 111 0.27 -0.06 1.01
C VAL A 111 -1.00 0.71 0.68
N TYR A 112 -0.90 1.66 -0.26
CA TYR A 112 -2.01 2.53 -0.68
C TYR A 112 -2.59 3.39 0.46
N LEU A 113 -1.72 3.99 1.30
CA LEU A 113 -2.12 4.97 2.32
C LEU A 113 -1.93 6.41 1.84
N LEU A 114 -0.68 6.75 1.46
CA LEU A 114 -0.29 8.15 1.23
C LEU A 114 -1.01 8.79 0.02
N ASN A 115 -1.40 7.99 -0.96
CA ASN A 115 -2.20 8.40 -2.11
C ASN A 115 -3.64 8.83 -1.74
N TYR A 116 -4.06 8.63 -0.49
CA TYR A 116 -5.37 9.07 0.01
C TYR A 116 -5.32 10.37 0.81
N ALA A 117 -4.16 10.98 0.96
CA ALA A 117 -4.06 12.30 1.57
C ALA A 117 -4.74 13.37 0.69
N GLU A 118 -5.72 14.07 1.25
CA GLU A 118 -6.50 15.08 0.51
C GLU A 118 -5.71 16.37 0.28
N ASP A 119 -4.78 16.68 1.20
CA ASP A 119 -3.93 17.85 1.18
C ASP A 119 -2.55 17.57 1.81
N ALA A 120 -1.64 18.54 1.71
CA ALA A 120 -0.29 18.44 2.25
C ALA A 120 -0.29 18.24 3.78
N ALA A 121 -1.23 18.84 4.50
CA ALA A 121 -1.31 18.70 5.95
C ALA A 121 -1.74 17.28 6.37
N ALA A 122 -2.67 16.66 5.64
CA ALA A 122 -3.06 15.28 5.85
C ALA A 122 -1.88 14.33 5.56
N MET A 123 -1.17 14.54 4.44
CA MET A 123 0.03 13.77 4.09
C MET A 123 1.08 13.86 5.20
N GLU A 124 1.37 15.06 5.70
CA GLU A 124 2.31 15.24 6.80
C GLU A 124 1.85 14.56 8.10
N ARG A 125 0.56 14.61 8.44
CA ARG A 125 0.04 13.92 9.64
C ARG A 125 0.24 12.42 9.54
N MET A 126 -0.08 11.80 8.38
CA MET A 126 0.15 10.39 8.12
C MET A 126 1.63 10.03 8.26
N CYS A 127 2.53 10.80 7.63
CA CYS A 127 3.97 10.60 7.72
C CYS A 127 4.50 10.76 9.15
N ARG A 128 4.01 11.73 9.92
CA ARG A 128 4.38 11.91 11.34
C ARG A 128 3.88 10.76 12.21
N GLY A 129 2.68 10.22 11.93
CA GLY A 129 2.17 9.01 12.59
C GLY A 129 3.10 7.83 12.36
N ALA A 130 3.50 7.60 11.11
CA ALA A 130 4.44 6.55 10.75
C ALA A 130 5.80 6.74 11.44
N HIS A 131 6.37 7.95 11.40
CA HIS A 131 7.68 8.25 12.02
C HIS A 131 7.68 8.01 13.53
N ARG A 132 6.66 8.53 14.23
CA ARG A 132 6.54 8.36 15.69
C ARG A 132 6.35 6.92 16.15
N SER A 133 5.92 6.06 15.24
CA SER A 133 5.71 4.64 15.51
C SER A 133 6.97 3.79 15.36
N LEU A 134 8.07 4.37 14.85
CA LEU A 134 9.33 3.66 14.59
C LEU A 134 10.34 3.82 15.72
N VAL A 135 11.13 2.78 15.93
CA VAL A 135 12.38 2.90 16.70
C VAL A 135 13.34 3.85 15.96
N PRO A 136 14.29 4.52 16.66
CA PRO A 136 15.35 5.28 15.99
C PRO A 136 16.10 4.41 14.96
N GLY A 137 16.19 4.87 13.72
CA GLY A 137 16.79 4.12 12.62
C GLY A 137 15.88 3.02 12.03
N GLY A 138 14.64 2.91 12.49
CA GLY A 138 13.63 2.04 11.92
C GLY A 138 13.28 2.42 10.48
N HIS A 139 12.59 1.54 9.76
CA HIS A 139 12.32 1.71 8.35
C HIS A 139 10.84 1.90 8.05
N PHE A 140 10.55 2.86 7.17
CA PHE A 140 9.25 3.03 6.55
C PHE A 140 9.28 2.55 5.10
N TYR A 141 8.28 1.76 4.73
CA TYR A 141 8.11 1.22 3.38
C TYR A 141 6.69 1.52 2.89
N ALA A 142 6.57 2.11 1.71
CA ALA A 142 5.25 2.34 1.13
C ALA A 142 5.17 1.89 -0.32
N LEU A 143 3.96 1.54 -0.75
CA LEU A 143 3.59 1.30 -2.13
C LEU A 143 2.45 2.27 -2.48
N THR A 144 2.57 2.94 -3.60
CA THR A 144 1.63 3.97 -4.04
C THR A 144 1.49 4.01 -5.56
N GLN A 145 0.61 4.86 -6.06
CA GLN A 145 0.51 5.15 -7.49
C GLN A 145 1.82 5.80 -7.97
N ASP A 146 2.25 5.44 -9.19
CA ASP A 146 3.48 5.99 -9.77
C ASP A 146 3.21 7.39 -10.33
N PRO A 147 3.88 8.44 -9.82
CA PRO A 147 3.73 9.80 -10.34
C PRO A 147 4.12 9.95 -11.83
N ASP A 148 4.96 9.06 -12.34
CA ASP A 148 5.41 9.07 -13.73
C ASP A 148 4.50 8.25 -14.67
N PHE A 149 3.41 7.64 -14.13
CA PHE A 149 2.46 6.88 -14.93
C PHE A 149 1.77 7.73 -16.00
N ARG A 150 1.79 7.28 -17.24
CA ARG A 150 1.21 7.96 -18.38
C ARG A 150 -0.12 7.34 -18.77
N PHE A 151 -1.20 8.14 -18.73
CA PHE A 151 -2.54 7.70 -19.12
C PHE A 151 -2.72 7.44 -20.60
N ASP A 152 -1.85 7.99 -21.46
CA ASP A 152 -1.78 7.76 -22.90
C ASP A 152 -0.89 6.58 -23.29
N GLY A 153 -0.34 5.88 -22.31
CA GLY A 153 0.48 4.69 -22.47
C GLY A 153 -0.33 3.43 -22.84
N PRO A 154 0.32 2.27 -22.94
CA PRO A 154 -0.33 0.99 -23.19
C PRO A 154 -1.42 0.69 -22.14
N SER A 155 -2.50 0.01 -22.57
CA SER A 155 -3.58 -0.40 -21.67
C SER A 155 -3.08 -1.34 -20.57
N THR A 156 -3.57 -1.10 -19.37
CA THR A 156 -3.29 -1.94 -18.18
C THR A 156 -4.34 -3.02 -17.95
N ASP A 157 -5.38 -3.08 -18.78
CA ASP A 157 -6.55 -3.98 -18.61
C ASP A 157 -6.13 -5.46 -18.51
N LYS A 158 -5.15 -5.90 -19.29
CA LYS A 158 -4.64 -7.28 -19.24
C LYS A 158 -3.99 -7.65 -17.90
N TYR A 159 -3.62 -6.65 -17.09
CA TYR A 159 -3.08 -6.82 -15.74
C TYR A 159 -4.16 -6.79 -14.67
N GLY A 160 -5.44 -6.65 -15.07
CA GLY A 160 -6.59 -6.66 -14.20
C GLY A 160 -7.03 -5.29 -13.70
N PHE A 161 -6.44 -4.21 -14.19
CA PHE A 161 -6.77 -2.85 -13.75
C PHE A 161 -6.84 -1.88 -14.92
N ARG A 162 -7.75 -0.92 -14.81
CA ARG A 162 -7.88 0.20 -15.73
C ARG A 162 -7.69 1.50 -14.98
N TYR A 163 -6.87 2.40 -15.53
CA TYR A 163 -6.56 3.71 -14.95
C TYR A 163 -7.06 4.82 -15.85
N ARG A 164 -7.69 5.83 -15.27
CA ARG A 164 -8.16 7.03 -15.96
C ARG A 164 -7.90 8.26 -15.10
N ALA A 165 -7.61 9.40 -15.73
CA ALA A 165 -7.55 10.67 -15.03
C ALA A 165 -8.94 11.03 -14.47
N ASP A 166 -9.01 11.54 -13.24
CA ASP A 166 -10.27 11.86 -12.53
C ASP A 166 -10.20 13.23 -11.81
N GLY A 167 -9.55 14.19 -12.42
CA GLY A 167 -9.41 15.54 -11.88
C GLY A 167 -8.18 15.71 -10.97
N GLU A 168 -8.27 16.60 -9.99
CA GLU A 168 -7.16 16.97 -9.11
C GLU A 168 -7.67 17.25 -7.68
N ASN A 169 -6.79 17.08 -6.69
CA ASN A 169 -6.98 17.60 -5.34
C ASN A 169 -5.81 18.55 -4.98
N ALA A 170 -5.72 18.99 -3.73
CA ALA A 170 -4.67 19.90 -3.28
C ALA A 170 -3.24 19.32 -3.34
N ASN A 171 -3.10 18.01 -3.47
CA ASN A 171 -1.80 17.32 -3.60
C ASN A 171 -1.41 17.01 -5.06
N GLY A 172 -2.33 17.12 -6.01
CA GLY A 172 -2.08 16.87 -7.41
C GLY A 172 -3.16 16.02 -8.09
N PRO A 173 -2.82 15.34 -9.20
CA PRO A 173 -3.76 14.55 -9.99
C PRO A 173 -4.47 13.46 -9.18
N LEU A 174 -5.73 13.21 -9.54
CA LEU A 174 -6.50 12.05 -9.13
C LEU A 174 -6.63 11.07 -10.28
N MET A 175 -6.69 9.79 -9.95
CA MET A 175 -6.96 8.73 -10.91
C MET A 175 -8.10 7.85 -10.44
N ARG A 176 -8.97 7.52 -11.37
CA ARG A 176 -9.98 6.47 -11.21
C ARG A 176 -9.38 5.15 -11.59
N ILE A 177 -9.47 4.21 -10.69
CA ILE A 177 -8.92 2.86 -10.82
C ILE A 177 -10.09 1.89 -10.80
N THR A 178 -10.22 1.09 -11.88
CA THR A 178 -11.20 0.01 -11.95
C THR A 178 -10.46 -1.31 -11.85
N ALA A 179 -10.67 -2.07 -10.78
CA ALA A 179 -10.28 -3.47 -10.71
C ALA A 179 -11.27 -4.29 -11.53
N LEU A 180 -10.77 -5.02 -12.53
CA LEU A 180 -11.58 -5.75 -13.52
C LEU A 180 -11.99 -7.13 -12.96
N LEU A 181 -12.73 -7.09 -11.86
CA LEU A 181 -13.44 -8.23 -11.28
C LEU A 181 -14.84 -8.36 -11.88
N ASP A 182 -15.61 -9.32 -11.44
CA ASP A 182 -17.02 -9.48 -11.81
C ASP A 182 -17.87 -9.60 -10.52
N PRO A 183 -18.59 -8.53 -10.14
CA PRO A 183 -18.63 -7.20 -10.74
C PRO A 183 -17.32 -6.41 -10.58
N PRO A 184 -17.05 -5.40 -11.43
CA PRO A 184 -15.86 -4.57 -11.31
C PRO A 184 -15.96 -3.65 -10.07
N VAL A 185 -14.79 -3.39 -9.45
CA VAL A 185 -14.69 -2.50 -8.28
C VAL A 185 -13.95 -1.23 -8.68
N GLU A 186 -14.50 -0.08 -8.31
CA GLU A 186 -13.90 1.22 -8.62
C GLU A 186 -13.49 1.96 -7.35
N PHE A 187 -12.36 2.65 -7.42
CA PHE A 187 -11.90 3.57 -6.39
C PHE A 187 -11.13 4.74 -7.02
N VAL A 188 -11.10 5.87 -6.31
CA VAL A 188 -10.35 7.05 -6.70
C VAL A 188 -9.17 7.21 -5.76
N ALA A 189 -8.00 7.42 -6.32
CA ALA A 189 -6.75 7.61 -5.59
C ALA A 189 -6.01 8.83 -6.10
N GLY A 190 -5.27 9.49 -5.22
CA GLY A 190 -4.32 10.55 -5.61
C GLY A 190 -3.08 9.94 -6.27
N CYS A 191 -2.49 10.74 -7.16
CA CYS A 191 -1.18 10.49 -7.74
C CYS A 191 -0.31 11.75 -7.62
N PRO A 192 0.01 12.19 -6.39
CA PRO A 192 0.83 13.37 -6.17
C PRO A 192 2.21 13.24 -6.80
N PRO A 193 2.84 14.33 -7.27
CA PRO A 193 4.23 14.32 -7.70
C PRO A 193 5.18 13.85 -6.60
N HIS A 194 6.34 13.30 -6.97
CA HIS A 194 7.36 12.79 -6.05
C HIS A 194 7.70 13.78 -4.93
N GLU A 195 7.82 15.07 -5.27
CA GLU A 195 8.20 16.13 -4.32
C GLU A 195 7.18 16.33 -3.19
N VAL A 196 5.91 15.98 -3.41
CA VAL A 196 4.87 16.07 -2.38
C VAL A 196 5.11 15.02 -1.30
N TYR A 197 5.38 13.78 -1.69
CA TYR A 197 5.73 12.70 -0.77
C TYR A 197 7.04 13.01 -0.02
N GLU A 198 8.09 13.39 -0.75
CA GLU A 198 9.41 13.66 -0.19
C GLU A 198 9.38 14.83 0.82
N ARG A 199 8.63 15.88 0.51
CA ARG A 199 8.46 17.02 1.41
C ARG A 199 7.76 16.61 2.70
N ALA A 200 6.68 15.84 2.61
CA ALA A 200 5.91 15.39 3.76
C ALA A 200 6.72 14.44 4.66
N LEU A 201 7.44 13.49 4.06
CA LEU A 201 8.30 12.55 4.77
C LEU A 201 9.46 13.29 5.46
N ARG A 202 10.11 14.24 4.78
CA ARG A 202 11.17 15.07 5.36
C ARG A 202 10.64 15.92 6.50
N ALA A 203 9.46 16.54 6.36
CA ALA A 203 8.82 17.34 7.41
C ALA A 203 8.42 16.49 8.63
N ALA A 204 8.17 15.22 8.44
CA ALA A 204 7.92 14.25 9.51
C ALA A 204 9.17 13.78 10.25
N GLY A 205 10.38 14.02 9.71
CA GLY A 205 11.66 13.64 10.32
C GLY A 205 12.39 12.50 9.64
N PHE A 206 11.84 11.92 8.56
CA PHE A 206 12.51 10.86 7.80
C PHE A 206 13.74 11.36 7.05
N GLY A 207 14.72 10.49 6.90
CA GLY A 207 15.87 10.67 6.02
C GLY A 207 15.50 10.68 4.52
N PRO A 208 16.50 10.65 3.63
CA PRO A 208 16.27 10.64 2.18
C PRO A 208 15.34 9.52 1.75
N VAL A 209 14.43 9.84 0.82
CA VAL A 209 13.50 8.86 0.21
C VAL A 209 14.21 8.17 -0.94
N GLU A 210 14.15 6.85 -0.96
CA GLU A 210 14.56 6.03 -2.08
C GLU A 210 13.32 5.48 -2.78
N TRP A 211 13.16 5.82 -4.05
CA TRP A 211 12.12 5.29 -4.91
C TRP A 211 12.56 3.97 -5.52
N VAL A 212 11.71 2.95 -5.44
CA VAL A 212 12.03 1.59 -5.87
C VAL A 212 10.99 1.13 -6.89
N PRO A 213 11.38 0.85 -8.13
CA PRO A 213 10.45 0.37 -9.14
C PRO A 213 9.97 -1.05 -8.84
N LEU A 214 8.78 -1.39 -9.33
CA LEU A 214 8.30 -2.76 -9.29
C LEU A 214 9.05 -3.62 -10.32
N THR A 215 9.20 -4.90 -9.98
CA THR A 215 9.77 -5.93 -10.86
C THR A 215 8.78 -7.07 -11.06
N VAL A 216 8.88 -7.77 -12.18
CA VAL A 216 8.10 -8.98 -12.42
C VAL A 216 8.87 -10.18 -11.88
N PRO A 217 8.31 -10.97 -10.95
CA PRO A 217 8.97 -12.16 -10.44
C PRO A 217 9.00 -13.29 -11.48
N GLU A 218 9.95 -14.22 -11.37
CA GLU A 218 10.03 -15.40 -12.25
C GLU A 218 8.73 -16.19 -12.31
N GLU A 219 8.00 -16.30 -11.19
CA GLU A 219 6.67 -16.93 -11.13
C GLU A 219 5.69 -16.25 -12.09
N GLY A 220 5.68 -14.92 -12.17
CA GLY A 220 4.83 -14.15 -13.06
C GLY A 220 5.22 -14.30 -14.54
N GLU A 221 6.53 -14.33 -14.83
CA GLU A 221 7.02 -14.62 -16.19
C GLU A 221 6.70 -16.05 -16.61
N ALA A 222 6.84 -17.02 -15.73
CA ALA A 222 6.52 -18.41 -16.01
C ALA A 222 5.02 -18.63 -16.24
N ALA A 223 4.16 -17.95 -15.47
CA ALA A 223 2.70 -18.10 -15.55
C ALA A 223 2.08 -17.46 -16.78
N LEU A 224 2.55 -16.27 -17.18
CA LEU A 224 1.90 -15.44 -18.21
C LEU A 224 2.80 -15.11 -19.41
N GLY A 225 4.09 -15.46 -19.33
CA GLY A 225 5.08 -15.16 -20.35
C GLY A 225 5.72 -13.78 -20.20
N ARG A 226 7.00 -13.67 -20.53
CA ARG A 226 7.76 -12.40 -20.44
C ARG A 226 7.15 -11.28 -21.30
N ALA A 227 6.69 -11.62 -22.50
CA ALA A 227 6.07 -10.65 -23.41
C ALA A 227 4.77 -10.03 -22.88
N PHE A 228 4.04 -10.75 -22.00
CA PHE A 228 2.85 -10.22 -21.33
C PHE A 228 3.17 -8.97 -20.50
N TRP A 229 4.35 -8.93 -19.86
CA TRP A 229 4.75 -7.89 -18.93
C TRP A 229 5.48 -6.70 -19.57
N THR A 230 5.75 -6.71 -20.88
CA THR A 230 6.53 -5.66 -21.55
C THR A 230 5.94 -4.26 -21.33
N ASP A 231 4.61 -4.11 -21.51
CA ASP A 231 3.95 -2.83 -21.35
C ASP A 231 3.90 -2.37 -19.89
N PHE A 232 3.74 -3.31 -18.95
CA PHE A 232 3.80 -3.02 -17.52
C PHE A 232 5.15 -2.41 -17.12
N LEU A 233 6.25 -3.02 -17.57
CA LEU A 233 7.59 -2.55 -17.27
C LEU A 233 7.93 -1.21 -17.95
N ALA A 234 7.28 -0.91 -19.08
CA ALA A 234 7.48 0.35 -19.80
C ALA A 234 6.67 1.53 -19.22
N ASN A 235 5.58 1.25 -18.51
CA ASN A 235 4.69 2.25 -17.92
C ASN A 235 3.97 1.68 -16.68
N PRO A 236 4.71 1.41 -15.59
CA PRO A 236 4.13 0.84 -14.39
C PRO A 236 3.19 1.83 -13.71
N PRO A 237 1.98 1.43 -13.30
CA PRO A 237 1.06 2.34 -12.60
C PRO A 237 1.37 2.49 -11.11
N LEU A 238 2.32 1.73 -10.60
CA LEU A 238 2.69 1.66 -9.19
C LEU A 238 4.19 1.85 -9.02
N THR A 239 4.55 2.47 -7.90
CA THR A 239 5.92 2.59 -7.44
C THR A 239 6.01 2.33 -5.93
N MET A 240 7.20 2.12 -5.44
CA MET A 240 7.46 1.93 -4.01
C MET A 240 8.44 2.98 -3.52
N LEU A 241 8.38 3.28 -2.25
CA LEU A 241 9.37 4.12 -1.59
C LEU A 241 9.80 3.52 -0.25
N ARG A 242 11.02 3.84 0.15
CA ARG A 242 11.53 3.54 1.49
C ARG A 242 12.36 4.69 2.05
N CYS A 243 12.32 4.85 3.37
CA CYS A 243 13.16 5.81 4.10
C CYS A 243 13.39 5.34 5.54
N ARG A 244 14.25 6.03 6.28
CA ARG A 244 14.58 5.72 7.68
C ARG A 244 14.13 6.84 8.61
N ALA A 245 13.69 6.48 9.80
CA ALA A 245 13.43 7.37 10.93
C ALA A 245 14.72 7.77 11.65
#